data_6b09f5d754576e650de552492368f4d8
#
_entry.id   6b09f5d754576e650de552492368f4d8
#
_cell.length_a   1.000
_cell.length_b   1.000
_cell.length_c   1.000
_cell.angle_alpha   90.00
_cell.angle_beta   90.00
_cell.angle_gamma   90.00
#
_symmetry.space_group_name_H-M   'P 1'
#
loop_
_entity.id
_entity.type
_entity.pdbx_description
1 polymer ?
#
loop_
_entity_poly.entity_id
_entity_poly.type
_entity_poly.pdbx_seq_one_letter_code
_entity_poly.pdbx_strand_id
1 'polypeptide(L)'
;LKALKENTQTFDLTEGIQEKKIYDKNNNFVGVLGAVPIDEDGSEIKTQASYKLKYGDNKWKVYWYGVSLNFSFWVIINVNKKTKLATIKKAYEKWYLVTPPYSVKKDKITIPRKKEKRYGYKAEARYTLTLNTVPWGGEWQTYLFARAQGTNLQTGTN
;
A
#
# COMPACT_ATOMS: atom_id res chain seq x y z
N LEU A 1 11.26 -1.14 -20.54
CA LEU A 1 10.67 -1.78 -19.39
C LEU A 1 9.16 -1.69 -19.45
N LYS A 2 8.52 -2.80 -19.23
CA LYS A 2 7.08 -2.72 -18.98
C LYS A 2 6.88 -2.14 -17.59
N ALA A 3 6.25 -0.97 -17.52
CA ALA A 3 5.75 -0.44 -16.27
C ALA A 3 5.03 -1.55 -15.50
N LEU A 4 5.15 -1.52 -14.18
CA LEU A 4 4.34 -2.41 -13.35
C LEU A 4 2.88 -2.24 -13.78
N LYS A 5 2.27 -3.32 -14.22
CA LYS A 5 0.84 -3.30 -14.49
C LYS A 5 0.10 -3.02 -13.20
N GLU A 6 -1.02 -2.33 -13.32
CA GLU A 6 -1.87 -2.11 -12.17
C GLU A 6 -2.26 -3.45 -11.55
N ASN A 7 -1.88 -3.60 -10.30
CA ASN A 7 -2.29 -4.72 -9.45
C ASN A 7 -3.11 -4.15 -8.30
N THR A 8 -4.30 -4.65 -8.14
CA THR A 8 -5.21 -4.18 -7.09
C THR A 8 -5.79 -5.38 -6.35
N GLN A 9 -5.65 -5.38 -5.03
CA GLN A 9 -6.20 -6.39 -4.16
C GLN A 9 -6.99 -5.72 -3.04
N THR A 10 -8.11 -6.33 -2.67
CA THR A 10 -8.93 -5.88 -1.55
C THR A 10 -8.65 -6.77 -0.36
N PHE A 11 -8.26 -6.15 0.75
CA PHE A 11 -8.02 -6.82 2.03
C PHE A 11 -9.04 -6.34 3.05
N ASP A 12 -9.21 -7.14 4.10
CA ASP A 12 -10.16 -6.86 5.16
C ASP A 12 -9.41 -6.36 6.40
N LEU A 13 -9.71 -5.13 6.82
CA LEU A 13 -9.09 -4.53 8.01
C LEU A 13 -9.46 -5.27 9.32
N THR A 14 -10.45 -6.15 9.30
CA THR A 14 -10.81 -6.96 10.47
C THR A 14 -9.91 -8.19 10.63
N GLU A 15 -9.07 -8.47 9.64
CA GLU A 15 -8.13 -9.58 9.66
C GLU A 15 -6.70 -9.09 9.92
N GLY A 16 -5.79 -10.00 10.25
CA GLY A 16 -4.38 -9.69 10.46
C GLY A 16 -3.62 -9.52 9.15
N ILE A 17 -2.40 -10.05 9.09
CA ILE A 17 -1.59 -9.98 7.87
C ILE A 17 -2.30 -10.64 6.70
N GLN A 18 -2.29 -9.96 5.56
CA GLN A 18 -2.87 -10.46 4.32
C GLN A 18 -1.89 -10.22 3.18
N GLU A 19 -1.66 -11.25 2.38
CA GLU A 19 -0.72 -11.19 1.27
C GLU A 19 -1.30 -11.85 0.03
N LYS A 20 -0.95 -11.32 -1.13
CA LYS A 20 -1.27 -11.91 -2.42
C LYS A 20 -0.02 -12.01 -3.27
N LYS A 21 0.34 -13.22 -3.67
CA LYS A 21 1.40 -13.45 -4.66
C LYS A 21 0.86 -13.08 -6.03
N ILE A 22 1.66 -12.30 -6.76
CA ILE A 22 1.28 -11.79 -8.09
C ILE A 22 2.15 -12.48 -9.14
N TYR A 23 1.49 -12.93 -10.20
CA TYR A 23 2.12 -13.61 -11.33
C TYR A 23 1.82 -12.85 -12.61
N ASP A 24 2.75 -12.91 -13.58
CA ASP A 24 2.53 -12.33 -14.89
C ASP A 24 1.64 -13.26 -15.77
N LYS A 25 1.36 -12.83 -16.99
CA LYS A 25 0.53 -13.60 -17.93
C LYS A 25 1.15 -14.95 -18.30
N ASN A 26 2.45 -15.11 -18.13
CA ASN A 26 3.18 -16.36 -18.39
C ASN A 26 3.34 -17.21 -17.12
N ASN A 27 2.63 -16.85 -16.05
CA ASN A 27 2.65 -17.54 -14.76
C ASN A 27 4.00 -17.48 -14.04
N ASN A 28 4.81 -16.45 -14.34
CA ASN A 28 6.05 -16.19 -13.62
C ASN A 28 5.76 -15.29 -12.41
N PHE A 29 6.34 -15.65 -11.28
CA PHE A 29 6.21 -14.85 -10.05
C PHE A 29 6.87 -13.48 -10.23
N VAL A 30 6.13 -12.40 -9.90
CA VAL A 30 6.63 -11.03 -10.05
C VAL A 30 6.70 -10.27 -8.74
N GLY A 31 6.01 -10.69 -7.71
CA GLY A 31 6.09 -10.05 -6.41
C GLY A 31 4.93 -10.40 -5.49
N VAL A 32 4.98 -9.82 -4.29
CA VAL A 32 3.97 -9.96 -3.25
C VAL A 32 3.39 -8.60 -2.92
N LEU A 33 2.07 -8.52 -2.98
CA LEU A 33 1.32 -7.34 -2.55
C LEU A 33 0.68 -7.67 -1.20
N GLY A 34 0.85 -6.80 -0.21
CA GLY A 34 0.36 -7.13 1.12
C GLY A 34 0.00 -5.94 1.98
N ALA A 35 -0.67 -6.25 3.07
CA ALA A 35 -1.02 -5.32 4.12
C ALA A 35 -0.92 -6.03 5.47
N VAL A 36 -0.34 -5.36 6.44
CA VAL A 36 -0.14 -5.90 7.78
C VAL A 36 -0.41 -4.81 8.81
N PRO A 37 -1.21 -5.11 9.86
CA PRO A 37 -1.41 -4.14 10.93
C PRO A 37 -0.14 -3.98 11.77
N ILE A 38 0.05 -2.77 12.29
CA ILE A 38 1.20 -2.39 13.11
C ILE A 38 0.70 -2.08 14.50
N ASP A 39 1.38 -2.60 15.52
CA ASP A 39 1.05 -2.29 16.91
C ASP A 39 1.64 -0.94 17.35
N GLU A 40 1.40 -0.58 18.61
CA GLU A 40 1.86 0.69 19.18
C GLU A 40 3.39 0.78 19.26
N ASP A 41 4.08 -0.36 19.33
CA ASP A 41 5.55 -0.42 19.38
C ASP A 41 6.17 -0.35 17.99
N GLY A 42 5.37 -0.31 16.93
CA GLY A 42 5.85 -0.32 15.56
C GLY A 42 6.14 -1.72 15.01
N SER A 43 5.76 -2.76 15.73
CA SER A 43 5.94 -4.15 15.30
C SER A 43 4.77 -4.63 14.46
N GLU A 44 5.05 -5.45 13.45
CA GLU A 44 4.01 -6.04 12.62
C GLU A 44 3.21 -7.08 13.39
N ILE A 45 1.90 -6.99 13.34
CA ILE A 45 0.99 -7.96 13.95
C ILE A 45 0.74 -9.07 12.93
N LYS A 46 1.42 -10.19 13.08
CA LYS A 46 1.42 -11.27 12.09
C LYS A 46 0.39 -12.36 12.32
N THR A 47 -0.30 -12.35 13.45
CA THR A 47 -1.30 -13.36 13.79
C THR A 47 -2.68 -12.74 13.96
N GLN A 48 -3.69 -13.39 13.42
CA GLN A 48 -5.09 -12.99 13.57
C GLN A 48 -5.50 -12.86 15.05
N ALA A 49 -5.02 -13.78 15.90
CA ALA A 49 -5.38 -13.80 17.31
C ALA A 49 -4.92 -12.55 18.09
N SER A 50 -3.86 -11.89 17.60
CA SER A 50 -3.28 -10.71 18.26
C SER A 50 -3.82 -9.39 17.71
N TYR A 51 -4.63 -9.43 16.65
CA TYR A 51 -5.16 -8.25 16.02
C TYR A 51 -6.67 -8.18 16.11
N LYS A 52 -7.17 -7.00 16.48
CA LYS A 52 -8.60 -6.68 16.44
C LYS A 52 -8.74 -5.26 15.89
N LEU A 53 -9.59 -5.09 14.88
CA LEU A 53 -9.94 -3.78 14.38
C LEU A 53 -10.57 -2.96 15.50
N LYS A 54 -10.14 -1.73 15.62
CA LYS A 54 -10.75 -0.75 16.54
C LYS A 54 -11.55 0.25 15.73
N TYR A 55 -12.72 0.60 16.19
CA TYR A 55 -13.30 1.85 15.73
C TYR A 55 -12.42 2.97 16.26
N GLY A 56 -12.07 3.91 15.38
CA GLY A 56 -11.01 4.86 15.61
C GLY A 56 -9.79 4.52 14.77
N ASP A 57 -8.61 4.80 15.31
CA ASP A 57 -7.37 4.72 14.53
C ASP A 57 -6.79 3.30 14.47
N ASN A 58 -6.50 2.87 13.26
CA ASN A 58 -5.80 1.60 12.98
C ASN A 58 -4.57 1.92 12.15
N LYS A 59 -3.44 1.34 12.55
CA LYS A 59 -2.16 1.55 11.88
C LYS A 59 -1.85 0.33 11.02
N TRP A 60 -1.59 0.56 9.73
CA TRP A 60 -1.31 -0.50 8.76
C TRP A 60 -0.10 -0.16 7.91
N LYS A 61 0.69 -1.18 7.58
CA LYS A 61 1.75 -1.12 6.58
C LYS A 61 1.24 -1.77 5.31
N VAL A 62 1.35 -1.07 4.18
CA VAL A 62 1.10 -1.63 2.86
C VAL A 62 2.42 -1.77 2.13
N TYR A 63 2.58 -2.84 1.35
CA TYR A 63 3.84 -3.12 0.72
C TYR A 63 3.71 -3.86 -0.60
N TRP A 64 4.68 -3.62 -1.46
CA TRP A 64 4.98 -4.41 -2.64
C TRP A 64 6.43 -4.88 -2.53
N TYR A 65 6.65 -6.18 -2.60
CA TYR A 65 7.97 -6.79 -2.63
C TYR A 65 8.14 -7.58 -3.91
N GLY A 66 8.87 -7.00 -4.87
CA GLY A 66 9.17 -7.60 -6.16
C GLY A 66 10.64 -7.97 -6.29
N VAL A 67 11.03 -8.33 -7.50
CA VAL A 67 12.42 -8.72 -7.79
C VAL A 67 13.36 -7.51 -7.76
N SER A 68 13.00 -6.43 -8.47
CA SER A 68 13.85 -5.24 -8.61
C SER A 68 13.28 -4.01 -7.93
N LEU A 69 12.02 -4.02 -7.56
CA LEU A 69 11.32 -2.88 -7.00
C LEU A 69 10.58 -3.33 -5.75
N ASN A 70 10.96 -2.72 -4.63
CA ASN A 70 10.35 -2.99 -3.33
C ASN A 70 10.04 -1.66 -2.66
N PHE A 71 8.84 -1.49 -2.18
CA PHE A 71 8.51 -0.28 -1.44
C PHE A 71 7.32 -0.50 -0.51
N SER A 72 7.28 0.30 0.53
CA SER A 72 6.24 0.22 1.55
C SER A 72 6.03 1.57 2.22
N PHE A 73 4.88 1.75 2.82
CA PHE A 73 4.61 2.90 3.69
C PHE A 73 3.53 2.53 4.70
N TRP A 74 3.41 3.36 5.71
CA TRP A 74 2.42 3.15 6.77
C TRP A 74 1.29 4.15 6.63
N VAL A 75 0.09 3.72 7.00
CA VAL A 75 -1.10 4.56 7.03
C VAL A 75 -1.80 4.41 8.38
N ILE A 76 -2.37 5.50 8.86
CA ILE A 76 -3.31 5.46 9.97
C ILE A 76 -4.69 5.65 9.37
N ILE A 77 -5.52 4.62 9.49
CA ILE A 77 -6.89 4.61 8.96
C ILE A 77 -7.85 4.67 10.13
N ASN A 78 -8.65 5.73 10.17
CA ASN A 78 -9.72 5.86 11.15
C ASN A 78 -11.00 5.31 10.55
N VAL A 79 -11.63 4.39 11.26
CA VAL A 79 -12.97 3.87 10.91
C VAL A 79 -13.95 4.41 11.92
N ASN A 80 -14.87 5.26 11.48
CA ASN A 80 -15.85 5.88 12.35
C ASN A 80 -16.93 4.88 12.78
N LYS A 81 -17.18 4.78 14.07
CA LYS A 81 -18.14 3.83 14.62
C LYS A 81 -19.57 4.08 14.15
N LYS A 82 -19.95 5.33 14.04
CA LYS A 82 -21.35 5.73 13.70
C LYS A 82 -21.60 5.68 12.20
N THR A 83 -20.70 6.29 11.41
CA THR A 83 -20.89 6.41 9.97
C THR A 83 -20.36 5.21 9.19
N LYS A 84 -19.44 4.43 9.80
CA LYS A 84 -18.70 3.33 9.15
C LYS A 84 -17.83 3.81 8.00
N LEU A 85 -17.51 5.09 7.93
CA LEU A 85 -16.67 5.66 6.88
C LEU A 85 -15.21 5.73 7.34
N ALA A 86 -14.31 5.52 6.40
CA ALA A 86 -12.87 5.54 6.63
C ALA A 86 -12.27 6.92 6.37
N THR A 87 -11.25 7.27 7.14
CA THR A 87 -10.43 8.48 6.95
C THR A 87 -8.97 8.07 7.04
N ILE A 88 -8.15 8.49 6.08
CA ILE A 88 -6.70 8.34 6.20
C ILE A 88 -6.18 9.55 6.94
N LYS A 89 -5.79 9.33 8.20
CA LYS A 89 -5.33 10.41 9.08
C LYS A 89 -3.88 10.78 8.81
N LYS A 90 -3.07 9.79 8.43
CA LYS A 90 -1.64 9.99 8.18
C LYS A 90 -1.12 8.92 7.25
N ALA A 91 -0.17 9.27 6.40
CA ALA A 91 0.61 8.33 5.61
C ALA A 91 2.09 8.70 5.79
N TYR A 92 2.94 7.75 6.19
CA TYR A 92 4.30 8.03 6.66
C TYR A 92 5.16 6.76 6.62
N GLU A 93 6.38 6.83 7.15
CA GLU A 93 7.31 5.70 7.19
C GLU A 93 7.53 5.06 5.82
N LYS A 94 7.92 5.90 4.87
CA LYS A 94 8.22 5.42 3.52
C LYS A 94 9.54 4.66 3.50
N TRP A 95 9.55 3.57 2.72
CA TRP A 95 10.75 2.75 2.54
C TRP A 95 10.77 2.22 1.12
N TYR A 96 11.96 2.16 0.54
CA TYR A 96 12.15 1.49 -0.74
C TYR A 96 13.50 0.77 -0.80
N LEU A 97 13.54 -0.26 -1.63
CA LEU A 97 14.76 -0.92 -2.06
C LEU A 97 14.60 -1.22 -3.54
N VAL A 98 15.39 -0.56 -4.36
CA VAL A 98 15.34 -0.66 -5.82
C VAL A 98 16.72 -1.05 -6.30
N THR A 99 16.80 -2.06 -7.17
CA THR A 99 18.06 -2.58 -7.69
C THR A 99 18.27 -2.23 -9.16
N PRO A 100 19.53 -2.19 -9.65
CA PRO A 100 19.78 -1.95 -11.06
C PRO A 100 18.98 -2.89 -11.96
N PRO A 101 18.54 -2.46 -13.15
CA PRO A 101 18.93 -1.23 -13.85
C PRO A 101 18.15 0.03 -13.43
N TYR A 102 17.40 -0.02 -12.35
CA TYR A 102 16.60 1.11 -11.87
C TYR A 102 17.30 1.86 -10.75
N SER A 103 17.07 3.16 -10.70
CA SER A 103 17.45 3.99 -9.57
C SER A 103 16.32 4.95 -9.23
N VAL A 104 16.22 5.34 -7.98
CA VAL A 104 15.18 6.27 -7.53
C VAL A 104 15.69 7.70 -7.67
N LYS A 105 14.99 8.51 -8.45
CA LYS A 105 15.28 9.93 -8.61
C LYS A 105 14.66 10.74 -7.48
N LYS A 106 13.41 10.43 -7.13
CA LYS A 106 12.69 11.04 -6.01
C LYS A 106 11.56 10.13 -5.56
N ASP A 107 11.12 10.36 -4.34
CA ASP A 107 10.00 9.65 -3.76
C ASP A 107 9.16 10.59 -2.91
N LYS A 108 7.86 10.36 -2.86
CA LYS A 108 6.97 11.17 -2.04
C LYS A 108 5.69 10.42 -1.66
N ILE A 109 5.16 10.77 -0.51
CA ILE A 109 3.83 10.35 -0.07
C ILE A 109 2.83 11.48 -0.32
N THR A 110 1.68 11.14 -0.87
CA THR A 110 0.55 12.06 -1.04
C THR A 110 -0.74 11.42 -0.55
N ILE A 111 -1.70 12.24 -0.17
CA ILE A 111 -3.03 11.78 0.21
C ILE A 111 -4.06 12.46 -0.72
N PRO A 112 -4.29 11.88 -1.92
CA PRO A 112 -5.21 12.49 -2.89
C PRO A 112 -6.63 12.65 -2.37
N ARG A 113 -7.06 11.75 -1.49
CA ARG A 113 -8.39 11.83 -0.87
C ARG A 113 -8.31 11.35 0.56
N LYS A 114 -8.41 12.28 1.49
CA LYS A 114 -8.26 11.99 2.92
C LYS A 114 -9.45 11.22 3.49
N LYS A 115 -10.66 11.56 3.06
CA LYS A 115 -11.90 11.02 3.63
C LYS A 115 -12.68 10.22 2.59
N GLU A 116 -13.15 9.06 3.00
CA GLU A 116 -14.16 8.34 2.25
C GLU A 116 -15.47 9.16 2.22
N LYS A 117 -16.07 9.20 1.05
CA LYS A 117 -17.40 9.79 0.88
C LYS A 117 -18.38 8.68 0.51
N ARG A 118 -19.64 8.86 0.91
CA ARG A 118 -20.70 7.94 0.49
C ARG A 118 -20.73 7.83 -1.03
N TYR A 119 -21.19 6.71 -1.55
CA TYR A 119 -21.33 6.41 -2.97
C TYR A 119 -19.99 6.14 -3.70
N GLY A 120 -19.07 5.44 -3.01
CA GLY A 120 -17.93 4.83 -3.68
C GLY A 120 -16.67 5.66 -3.77
N TYR A 121 -16.61 6.80 -3.13
CA TYR A 121 -15.38 7.61 -3.08
C TYR A 121 -14.51 7.14 -1.91
N LYS A 122 -13.51 6.32 -2.22
CA LYS A 122 -12.59 5.77 -1.22
C LYS A 122 -11.58 6.81 -0.75
N ALA A 123 -11.22 6.78 0.53
CA ALA A 123 -10.03 7.50 1.01
C ALA A 123 -8.79 6.88 0.37
N GLU A 124 -7.80 7.69 0.00
CA GLU A 124 -6.63 7.19 -0.71
C GLU A 124 -5.36 7.90 -0.29
N ALA A 125 -4.29 7.10 -0.07
CA ALA A 125 -2.92 7.55 0.10
C ALA A 125 -2.04 6.85 -0.92
N ARG A 126 -0.99 7.53 -1.38
CA ARG A 126 -0.05 7.01 -2.38
C ARG A 126 1.39 7.26 -1.95
N TYR A 127 2.23 6.28 -2.19
CA TYR A 127 3.68 6.43 -2.14
C TYR A 127 4.22 6.30 -3.56
N THR A 128 4.69 7.40 -4.13
CA THR A 128 5.12 7.49 -5.53
C THR A 128 6.64 7.49 -5.60
N LEU A 129 7.17 6.62 -6.45
CA LEU A 129 8.57 6.59 -6.83
C LEU A 129 8.72 7.12 -8.25
N THR A 130 9.65 8.05 -8.45
CA THR A 130 10.13 8.45 -9.78
C THR A 130 11.44 7.74 -10.02
N LEU A 131 11.48 6.93 -11.06
CA LEU A 131 12.59 6.03 -11.36
C LEU A 131 13.31 6.44 -12.63
N ASN A 132 14.61 6.23 -12.66
CA ASN A 132 15.43 6.29 -13.87
C ASN A 132 15.86 4.88 -14.24
N THR A 133 15.99 4.63 -15.54
CA THR A 133 16.54 3.40 -16.08
C THR A 133 17.96 3.65 -16.58
N VAL A 134 18.92 2.88 -16.09
CA VAL A 134 20.34 2.99 -16.49
C VAL A 134 20.67 1.78 -17.37
N PRO A 135 21.39 1.94 -18.50
CA PRO A 135 22.06 3.14 -19.01
C PRO A 135 21.23 3.99 -19.98
N TRP A 136 20.03 3.55 -20.36
CA TRP A 136 19.28 4.18 -21.43
C TRP A 136 18.61 5.51 -21.09
N GLY A 137 18.62 5.87 -19.84
CA GLY A 137 18.00 7.11 -19.41
C GLY A 137 16.50 7.09 -19.65
N GLY A 138 15.62 7.06 -19.11
CA GLY A 138 14.18 7.14 -19.20
C GLY A 138 13.65 7.39 -17.79
N GLU A 139 12.65 8.17 -17.69
CA GLU A 139 12.02 8.47 -16.41
C GLU A 139 10.59 7.95 -16.41
N TRP A 140 10.19 7.28 -15.37
CA TRP A 140 8.82 6.83 -15.21
C TRP A 140 8.43 6.81 -13.75
N GLN A 141 7.14 6.87 -13.50
CA GLN A 141 6.60 6.87 -12.16
C GLN A 141 5.78 5.62 -11.90
N THR A 142 5.88 5.12 -10.69
CA THR A 142 5.01 4.08 -10.17
C THR A 142 4.59 4.47 -8.75
N TYR A 143 3.42 4.04 -8.34
CA TYR A 143 3.01 4.27 -6.96
C TYR A 143 2.34 3.04 -6.35
N LEU A 144 2.54 2.91 -5.05
CA LEU A 144 1.84 1.98 -4.19
C LEU A 144 0.72 2.78 -3.50
N PHE A 145 -0.49 2.27 -3.52
CA PHE A 145 -1.61 2.98 -2.93
C PHE A 145 -2.29 2.18 -1.82
N ALA A 146 -2.92 2.91 -0.91
CA ALA A 146 -3.84 2.39 0.09
C ALA A 146 -5.16 3.14 -0.08
N ARG A 147 -6.22 2.41 -0.40
CA ARG A 147 -7.58 2.96 -0.53
C ARG A 147 -8.46 2.32 0.53
N ALA A 148 -9.10 3.14 1.35
CA ALA A 148 -9.93 2.65 2.43
C ALA A 148 -11.41 2.96 2.18
N GLN A 149 -12.24 1.93 2.36
CA GLN A 149 -13.69 2.03 2.26
C GLN A 149 -14.28 1.19 3.39
N GLY A 150 -14.80 1.86 4.43
CA GLY A 150 -15.25 1.16 5.63
C GLY A 150 -14.12 0.32 6.22
N THR A 151 -14.35 -0.97 6.39
CA THR A 151 -13.35 -1.92 6.88
C THR A 151 -12.55 -2.60 5.77
N ASN A 152 -12.74 -2.19 4.52
CA ASN A 152 -12.00 -2.74 3.39
C ASN A 152 -10.80 -1.85 3.07
N LEU A 153 -9.65 -2.48 2.93
CA LEU A 153 -8.42 -1.84 2.46
C LEU A 153 -8.08 -2.41 1.10
N GLN A 154 -8.07 -1.53 0.10
CA GLN A 154 -7.61 -1.89 -1.22
C GLN A 154 -6.18 -1.39 -1.38
N THR A 155 -5.27 -2.25 -1.77
CA THR A 155 -3.89 -1.86 -2.06
C THR A 155 -3.47 -2.39 -3.43
N GLY A 156 -2.49 -1.73 -4.00
CA GLY A 156 -1.99 -2.09 -5.33
C GLY A 156 -0.92 -1.15 -5.81
N THR A 157 -0.45 -1.44 -7.01
CA THR A 157 0.56 -0.64 -7.71
C THR A 157 0.01 -0.14 -9.03
N ASN A 158 0.53 0.98 -9.45
CA ASN A 158 0.20 1.54 -10.76
C ASN A 158 1.43 2.16 -11.41
#